data_e5e2d28d19dcb0a091a64649e074f673
#
_entry.id   e5e2d28d19dcb0a091a64649e074f673
#
_cell.length_a   1.000
_cell.length_b   1.000
_cell.length_c   1.000
_cell.angle_alpha   90.00
_cell.angle_beta   90.00
_cell.angle_gamma   90.00
#
_symmetry.space_group_name_H-M   'P 1'
#
loop_
_entity.id
_entity.type
_entity.pdbx_description
1 polymer ?
#
loop_
_entity_poly.entity_id
_entity_poly.type
_entity_poly.pdbx_seq_one_letter_code
_entity_poly.pdbx_strand_id
1 'polypeptide(L)'
;MKKKKLKFADLFCGAGGLSYSFKKAGHELCLALDSDKYSIQTLKHNFKKSSDLIKHISIEDFLKKKKKLKVDIVIGGPPCQGFSTANRQNIINDPRNKLYKYFLEFIKVYKSKYILIENVVGIRKKAGDIIKSFEKINYYVDYKVLNVADFGIPQNRKRLFFFGIDKKDPNHKEKVSSFFKILSNKENKKYYLKDALFGLPKIIPMRKKNNTTNEYMESGINILKKKISSNNYIEKINNKETINYVFNHKARYNNARDIEIFKRLPQGADSTHSSIKDIMPYKNRSNIFKDKYFKLSNKKICKTITSHMKFDCNMYIHPTQARGLSPREAARVQSFPDNYFFVGPVSRCYSQIGNAVPPLLSKFICEAIEKIND
;
A
#
# COMPACT_ATOMS: atom_id res chain seq x y z
N MET A 1 -16.27 15.15 -24.03
CA MET A 1 -17.28 14.19 -23.55
C MET A 1 -17.18 14.04 -22.04
N LYS A 2 -18.28 13.97 -21.28
CA LYS A 2 -18.25 13.67 -19.83
C LYS A 2 -17.85 12.20 -19.66
N LYS A 3 -16.72 11.94 -18.98
CA LYS A 3 -16.27 10.57 -18.65
C LYS A 3 -17.38 9.82 -17.90
N LYS A 4 -17.66 8.59 -18.31
CA LYS A 4 -18.64 7.72 -17.67
C LYS A 4 -18.19 7.35 -16.26
N LYS A 5 -18.95 7.73 -15.24
CA LYS A 5 -18.69 7.37 -13.86
C LYS A 5 -18.98 5.89 -13.63
N LEU A 6 -18.04 5.16 -13.02
CA LEU A 6 -18.20 3.77 -12.64
C LEU A 6 -18.58 3.65 -11.17
N LYS A 7 -19.47 2.70 -10.85
CA LYS A 7 -19.73 2.26 -9.48
C LYS A 7 -18.72 1.18 -9.11
N PHE A 8 -17.93 1.43 -8.06
CA PHE A 8 -16.89 0.49 -7.65
C PHE A 8 -17.09 -0.07 -6.25
N ALA A 9 -16.78 -1.37 -6.09
CA ALA A 9 -16.66 -2.03 -4.81
C ALA A 9 -15.17 -2.34 -4.54
N ASP A 10 -14.68 -2.03 -3.33
CA ASP A 10 -13.32 -2.34 -2.88
C ASP A 10 -13.36 -3.43 -1.79
N LEU A 11 -12.96 -4.64 -2.17
CA LEU A 11 -12.95 -5.80 -1.29
C LEU A 11 -11.54 -5.99 -0.72
N PHE A 12 -11.44 -6.19 0.59
CA PHE A 12 -10.16 -6.15 1.30
C PHE A 12 -9.49 -4.78 1.15
N CYS A 13 -10.28 -3.72 1.33
CA CYS A 13 -9.92 -2.35 0.98
C CYS A 13 -8.74 -1.79 1.79
N GLY A 14 -8.39 -2.39 2.92
CA GLY A 14 -7.35 -1.88 3.79
C GLY A 14 -7.58 -0.40 4.13
N ALA A 15 -6.52 0.37 4.13
CA ALA A 15 -6.60 1.83 4.30
C ALA A 15 -6.97 2.59 3.01
N GLY A 16 -7.48 1.92 1.97
CA GLY A 16 -8.06 2.56 0.80
C GLY A 16 -7.07 3.08 -0.25
N GLY A 17 -5.89 2.48 -0.36
CA GLY A 17 -4.90 2.90 -1.36
C GLY A 17 -5.41 2.79 -2.81
N LEU A 18 -6.18 1.73 -3.15
CA LEU A 18 -6.88 1.61 -4.42
C LEU A 18 -8.06 2.58 -4.50
N SER A 19 -8.95 2.55 -3.51
CA SER A 19 -10.16 3.38 -3.46
C SER A 19 -9.89 4.88 -3.60
N TYR A 20 -8.75 5.37 -3.08
CA TYR A 20 -8.43 6.80 -3.04
C TYR A 20 -8.48 7.43 -4.44
N SER A 21 -7.81 6.83 -5.41
CA SER A 21 -7.73 7.40 -6.76
C SER A 21 -9.02 7.25 -7.55
N PHE A 22 -9.74 6.15 -7.39
CA PHE A 22 -11.08 6.00 -7.98
C PHE A 22 -12.04 7.08 -7.47
N LYS A 23 -12.02 7.34 -6.16
CA LYS A 23 -12.85 8.40 -5.56
C LYS A 23 -12.45 9.80 -6.04
N LYS A 24 -11.13 10.08 -6.13
CA LYS A 24 -10.62 11.36 -6.64
C LYS A 24 -10.92 11.58 -8.13
N ALA A 25 -10.97 10.51 -8.93
CA ALA A 25 -11.39 10.57 -10.34
C ALA A 25 -12.92 10.78 -10.52
N GLY A 26 -13.68 10.79 -9.42
CA GLY A 26 -15.12 11.04 -9.43
C GLY A 26 -15.98 9.78 -9.62
N HIS A 27 -15.38 8.58 -9.55
CA HIS A 27 -16.13 7.33 -9.51
C HIS A 27 -16.89 7.18 -8.19
N GLU A 28 -17.97 6.42 -8.22
CA GLU A 28 -18.89 6.23 -7.10
C GLU A 28 -18.54 4.98 -6.31
N LEU A 29 -18.13 5.15 -5.04
CA LEU A 29 -17.99 4.03 -4.11
C LEU A 29 -19.38 3.50 -3.77
N CYS A 30 -19.63 2.21 -4.02
CA CYS A 30 -20.87 1.54 -3.63
C CYS A 30 -20.67 0.58 -2.45
N LEU A 31 -19.45 0.09 -2.24
CA LEU A 31 -19.08 -0.75 -1.10
C LEU A 31 -17.57 -0.69 -0.89
N ALA A 32 -17.12 -0.58 0.36
CA ALA A 32 -15.78 -0.97 0.77
C ALA A 32 -15.88 -1.86 2.01
N LEU A 33 -15.15 -2.95 2.05
CA LEU A 33 -15.13 -3.84 3.21
C LEU A 33 -13.73 -4.36 3.55
N ASP A 34 -13.49 -4.49 4.84
CA ASP A 34 -12.30 -5.12 5.41
C ASP A 34 -12.61 -5.63 6.82
N SER A 35 -11.89 -6.63 7.27
CA SER A 35 -11.96 -7.17 8.62
C SER A 35 -11.06 -6.45 9.64
N ASP A 36 -10.14 -5.57 9.18
CA ASP A 36 -9.29 -4.78 10.07
C ASP A 36 -9.97 -3.48 10.52
N LYS A 37 -10.24 -3.38 11.81
CA LYS A 37 -10.92 -2.22 12.42
C LYS A 37 -10.23 -0.90 12.13
N TYR A 38 -8.89 -0.85 12.24
CA TYR A 38 -8.15 0.40 12.09
C TYR A 38 -8.07 0.85 10.62
N SER A 39 -7.99 -0.09 9.70
CA SER A 39 -8.08 0.18 8.26
C SER A 39 -9.43 0.81 7.91
N ILE A 40 -10.52 0.25 8.40
CA ILE A 40 -11.88 0.79 8.21
C ILE A 40 -12.04 2.18 8.84
N GLN A 41 -11.53 2.39 10.05
CA GLN A 41 -11.57 3.71 10.70
C GLN A 41 -10.77 4.74 9.89
N THR A 42 -9.60 4.38 9.37
CA THR A 42 -8.80 5.22 8.48
C THR A 42 -9.57 5.58 7.23
N LEU A 43 -10.17 4.59 6.57
CA LEU A 43 -10.90 4.84 5.32
C LEU A 43 -12.14 5.73 5.57
N LYS A 44 -12.91 5.47 6.62
CA LYS A 44 -14.04 6.32 7.03
C LYS A 44 -13.62 7.76 7.33
N HIS A 45 -12.50 7.95 8.04
CA HIS A 45 -11.98 9.28 8.34
C HIS A 45 -11.66 10.09 7.08
N ASN A 46 -11.04 9.45 6.09
CA ASN A 46 -10.64 10.12 4.85
C ASN A 46 -11.78 10.21 3.82
N PHE A 47 -12.82 9.38 3.93
CA PHE A 47 -13.96 9.31 3.02
C PHE A 47 -15.28 9.63 3.74
N LYS A 48 -15.31 10.70 4.53
CA LYS A 48 -16.45 11.07 5.43
C LYS A 48 -17.81 10.98 4.72
N LYS A 49 -17.96 11.55 3.51
CA LYS A 49 -19.20 11.56 2.73
C LYS A 49 -19.66 10.15 2.26
N SER A 50 -18.84 9.13 2.39
CA SER A 50 -19.13 7.74 1.98
C SER A 50 -18.98 6.76 3.14
N SER A 51 -18.94 7.24 4.39
CA SER A 51 -18.67 6.43 5.59
C SER A 51 -19.65 5.26 5.75
N ASP A 52 -20.91 5.45 5.34
CA ASP A 52 -21.96 4.43 5.43
C ASP A 52 -21.79 3.27 4.45
N LEU A 53 -21.00 3.46 3.39
CA LEU A 53 -20.66 2.45 2.39
C LEU A 53 -19.42 1.65 2.78
N ILE A 54 -18.73 2.06 3.84
CA ILE A 54 -17.49 1.44 4.34
C ILE A 54 -17.84 0.56 5.53
N LYS A 55 -17.63 -0.76 5.39
CA LYS A 55 -18.10 -1.76 6.35
C LYS A 55 -16.95 -2.50 7.01
N HIS A 56 -16.95 -2.52 8.34
CA HIS A 56 -16.08 -3.41 9.13
C HIS A 56 -16.76 -4.79 9.21
N ILE A 57 -16.51 -5.63 8.21
CA ILE A 57 -17.14 -6.95 8.06
C ILE A 57 -16.26 -7.83 7.18
N SER A 58 -16.27 -9.14 7.41
CA SER A 58 -15.67 -10.10 6.50
C SER A 58 -16.47 -10.19 5.19
N ILE A 59 -15.79 -10.56 4.10
CA ILE A 59 -16.49 -10.78 2.82
C ILE A 59 -17.48 -11.93 2.92
N GLU A 60 -17.17 -12.98 3.69
CA GLU A 60 -18.04 -14.12 3.96
C GLU A 60 -19.36 -13.67 4.59
N ASP A 61 -19.28 -12.91 5.69
CA ASP A 61 -20.46 -12.43 6.39
C ASP A 61 -21.26 -11.40 5.60
N PHE A 62 -20.59 -10.64 4.74
CA PHE A 62 -21.26 -9.74 3.83
C PHE A 62 -22.11 -10.50 2.80
N LEU A 63 -21.56 -11.56 2.21
CA LEU A 63 -22.27 -12.39 1.23
C LEU A 63 -23.52 -13.06 1.81
N LYS A 64 -23.47 -13.53 3.06
CA LYS A 64 -24.62 -14.11 3.78
C LYS A 64 -25.80 -13.14 3.88
N LYS A 65 -25.55 -11.80 3.86
CA LYS A 65 -26.61 -10.77 3.96
C LYS A 65 -27.42 -10.58 2.68
N LYS A 66 -27.03 -11.20 1.56
CA LYS A 66 -27.72 -11.19 0.26
C LYS A 66 -28.21 -9.77 -0.19
N LYS A 67 -27.43 -8.71 0.10
CA LYS A 67 -27.80 -7.34 -0.24
C LYS A 67 -27.80 -7.12 -1.75
N LYS A 68 -28.76 -6.39 -2.27
CA LYS A 68 -28.74 -5.92 -3.66
C LYS A 68 -27.69 -4.82 -3.82
N LEU A 69 -26.81 -4.95 -4.81
CA LEU A 69 -25.76 -3.98 -5.11
C LEU A 69 -25.50 -3.94 -6.61
N LYS A 70 -25.48 -2.73 -7.19
CA LYS A 70 -25.06 -2.53 -8.58
C LYS A 70 -23.59 -2.09 -8.59
N VAL A 71 -22.75 -2.87 -9.25
CA VAL A 71 -21.30 -2.67 -9.30
C VAL A 71 -20.82 -2.76 -10.74
N ASP A 72 -20.09 -1.76 -11.22
CA ASP A 72 -19.50 -1.78 -12.56
C ASP A 72 -18.10 -2.38 -12.52
N ILE A 73 -17.33 -2.14 -11.44
CA ILE A 73 -16.00 -2.69 -11.22
C ILE A 73 -15.80 -3.14 -9.78
N VAL A 74 -15.22 -4.33 -9.61
CA VAL A 74 -14.74 -4.83 -8.31
C VAL A 74 -13.23 -4.74 -8.28
N ILE A 75 -12.70 -4.02 -7.29
CA ILE A 75 -11.26 -3.91 -7.03
C ILE A 75 -10.95 -4.57 -5.69
N GLY A 76 -9.71 -5.04 -5.50
CA GLY A 76 -9.29 -5.56 -4.20
C GLY A 76 -7.97 -6.30 -4.20
N GLY A 77 -7.50 -6.62 -2.99
CA GLY A 77 -6.28 -7.38 -2.76
C GLY A 77 -6.53 -8.55 -1.81
N PRO A 78 -7.21 -9.64 -2.26
CA PRO A 78 -7.47 -10.78 -1.38
C PRO A 78 -6.15 -11.35 -0.85
N PRO A 79 -6.01 -11.60 0.48
CA PRO A 79 -4.77 -12.12 1.03
C PRO A 79 -4.52 -13.54 0.54
N CYS A 80 -3.31 -13.79 0.03
CA CYS A 80 -2.86 -15.08 -0.47
C CYS A 80 -1.59 -15.55 0.27
N GLN A 81 -1.64 -15.52 1.59
CA GLN A 81 -0.46 -15.84 2.41
C GLN A 81 -0.06 -17.34 2.37
N GLY A 82 -0.97 -18.24 2.01
CA GLY A 82 -0.65 -19.64 1.73
C GLY A 82 0.21 -19.84 0.47
N PHE A 83 0.33 -18.83 -0.38
CA PHE A 83 1.11 -18.87 -1.61
C PHE A 83 2.36 -17.98 -1.58
N SER A 84 2.64 -17.32 -0.44
CA SER A 84 3.81 -16.43 -0.30
C SER A 84 5.08 -17.25 -0.09
N THR A 85 6.12 -16.97 -0.89
CA THR A 85 7.47 -17.54 -0.72
C THR A 85 8.14 -17.15 0.61
N ALA A 86 7.62 -16.17 1.34
CA ALA A 86 8.08 -15.79 2.66
C ALA A 86 7.64 -16.77 3.77
N ASN A 87 6.66 -17.62 3.50
CA ASN A 87 6.18 -18.64 4.44
C ASN A 87 6.76 -20.01 4.00
N ARG A 88 7.83 -20.46 4.66
CA ARG A 88 8.49 -21.74 4.37
C ARG A 88 7.63 -22.97 4.71
N GLN A 89 6.46 -22.78 5.32
CA GLN A 89 5.50 -23.86 5.62
C GLN A 89 4.38 -23.82 4.57
N ASN A 90 4.37 -24.84 3.70
CA ASN A 90 3.24 -25.13 2.80
C ASN A 90 2.03 -25.59 3.62
N ILE A 91 1.25 -24.66 4.15
CA ILE A 91 -0.01 -25.00 4.83
C ILE A 91 -1.09 -25.09 3.75
N ILE A 92 -1.32 -26.30 3.24
CA ILE A 92 -2.33 -26.62 2.22
C ILE A 92 -3.75 -26.19 2.67
N ASN A 93 -4.03 -26.13 3.96
CA ASN A 93 -5.30 -25.77 4.58
C ASN A 93 -5.34 -24.37 5.21
N ASP A 94 -4.53 -23.41 4.75
CA ASP A 94 -4.59 -22.05 5.29
C ASP A 94 -5.98 -21.43 5.04
N PRO A 95 -6.73 -21.03 6.11
CA PRO A 95 -8.07 -20.43 5.97
C PRO A 95 -8.08 -19.18 5.08
N ARG A 96 -6.92 -18.54 4.88
CA ARG A 96 -6.77 -17.36 4.01
C ARG A 96 -6.88 -17.71 2.52
N ASN A 97 -6.66 -18.97 2.13
CA ASN A 97 -6.92 -19.45 0.77
C ASN A 97 -8.42 -19.46 0.44
N LYS A 98 -9.29 -19.53 1.47
CA LYS A 98 -10.74 -19.42 1.32
C LYS A 98 -11.17 -18.00 0.91
N LEU A 99 -10.41 -16.96 1.29
CA LEU A 99 -10.78 -15.55 1.01
C LEU A 99 -10.81 -15.23 -0.48
N TYR A 100 -9.92 -15.85 -1.28
CA TYR A 100 -9.97 -15.75 -2.73
C TYR A 100 -11.25 -16.37 -3.31
N LYS A 101 -11.73 -17.49 -2.75
CA LYS A 101 -13.00 -18.12 -3.17
C LYS A 101 -14.20 -17.20 -2.93
N TYR A 102 -14.23 -16.52 -1.79
CA TYR A 102 -15.29 -15.54 -1.50
C TYR A 102 -15.21 -14.31 -2.41
N PHE A 103 -14.01 -13.92 -2.84
CA PHE A 103 -13.87 -12.88 -3.89
C PHE A 103 -14.52 -13.33 -5.19
N LEU A 104 -14.27 -14.56 -5.64
CA LEU A 104 -14.93 -15.14 -6.82
C LEU A 104 -16.44 -15.24 -6.65
N GLU A 105 -16.91 -15.64 -5.48
CA GLU A 105 -18.35 -15.71 -5.17
C GLU A 105 -19.00 -14.34 -5.24
N PHE A 106 -18.35 -13.31 -4.71
CA PHE A 106 -18.83 -11.93 -4.86
C PHE A 106 -19.00 -11.54 -6.33
N ILE A 107 -18.03 -11.85 -7.18
CA ILE A 107 -18.10 -11.56 -8.62
C ILE A 107 -19.28 -12.33 -9.27
N LYS A 108 -19.48 -13.61 -8.93
CA LYS A 108 -20.62 -14.40 -9.44
C LYS A 108 -21.97 -13.79 -9.07
N VAL A 109 -22.10 -13.30 -7.84
CA VAL A 109 -23.35 -12.72 -7.32
C VAL A 109 -23.64 -11.36 -7.96
N TYR A 110 -22.64 -10.47 -8.01
CA TYR A 110 -22.85 -9.07 -8.40
C TYR A 110 -22.56 -8.77 -9.88
N LYS A 111 -21.89 -9.69 -10.61
CA LYS A 111 -21.70 -9.65 -12.07
C LYS A 111 -21.15 -8.30 -12.56
N SER A 112 -20.10 -7.80 -11.93
CA SER A 112 -19.44 -6.55 -12.34
C SER A 112 -18.86 -6.65 -13.76
N LYS A 113 -18.86 -5.57 -14.53
CA LYS A 113 -18.24 -5.56 -15.86
C LYS A 113 -16.72 -5.77 -15.81
N TYR A 114 -16.06 -5.14 -14.83
CA TYR A 114 -14.61 -5.16 -14.65
C TYR A 114 -14.22 -5.75 -13.31
N ILE A 115 -13.05 -6.39 -13.28
CA ILE A 115 -12.39 -6.85 -12.06
C ILE A 115 -10.93 -6.42 -12.06
N LEU A 116 -10.41 -6.02 -10.89
CA LEU A 116 -9.01 -5.70 -10.68
C LEU A 116 -8.54 -6.31 -9.36
N ILE A 117 -7.51 -7.15 -9.42
CA ILE A 117 -6.94 -7.80 -8.23
C ILE A 117 -5.47 -7.45 -8.13
N GLU A 118 -5.05 -6.96 -6.96
CA GLU A 118 -3.64 -6.80 -6.62
C GLU A 118 -3.16 -7.94 -5.72
N ASN A 119 -1.92 -8.39 -5.96
CA ASN A 119 -1.30 -9.35 -5.08
C ASN A 119 0.23 -9.30 -5.11
N VAL A 120 0.87 -10.04 -4.20
CA VAL A 120 2.33 -10.22 -4.19
C VAL A 120 2.79 -11.04 -5.40
N VAL A 121 4.03 -10.78 -5.88
CA VAL A 121 4.58 -11.49 -7.06
C VAL A 121 4.67 -13.01 -6.86
N GLY A 122 4.81 -13.46 -5.60
CA GLY A 122 4.89 -14.89 -5.27
C GLY A 122 3.69 -15.72 -5.74
N ILE A 123 2.51 -15.11 -5.92
CA ILE A 123 1.31 -15.81 -6.43
C ILE A 123 1.39 -16.12 -7.94
N ARG A 124 2.37 -15.59 -8.67
CA ARG A 124 2.51 -15.82 -10.11
C ARG A 124 2.51 -17.31 -10.50
N LYS A 125 3.05 -18.16 -9.61
CA LYS A 125 3.03 -19.63 -9.82
C LYS A 125 1.62 -20.22 -9.89
N LYS A 126 0.61 -19.51 -9.37
CA LYS A 126 -0.81 -19.89 -9.38
C LYS A 126 -1.66 -19.04 -10.32
N ALA A 127 -1.04 -18.18 -11.13
CA ALA A 127 -1.78 -17.29 -12.02
C ALA A 127 -2.68 -18.04 -12.99
N GLY A 128 -2.22 -19.17 -13.54
CA GLY A 128 -3.02 -20.02 -14.43
C GLY A 128 -4.28 -20.57 -13.74
N ASP A 129 -4.18 -21.03 -12.49
CA ASP A 129 -5.33 -21.55 -11.73
C ASP A 129 -6.34 -20.43 -11.43
N ILE A 130 -5.83 -19.22 -11.13
CA ILE A 130 -6.64 -18.03 -10.91
C ILE A 130 -7.41 -17.67 -12.17
N ILE A 131 -6.75 -17.59 -13.33
CA ILE A 131 -7.37 -17.31 -14.63
C ILE A 131 -8.46 -18.32 -14.93
N LYS A 132 -8.14 -19.62 -14.84
CA LYS A 132 -9.13 -20.71 -15.06
C LYS A 132 -10.37 -20.56 -14.16
N SER A 133 -10.20 -20.08 -12.92
CA SER A 133 -11.32 -19.87 -11.99
C SER A 133 -12.22 -18.73 -12.45
N PHE A 134 -11.67 -17.67 -13.04
CA PHE A 134 -12.44 -16.56 -13.64
C PHE A 134 -13.09 -16.95 -14.98
N GLU A 135 -12.43 -17.76 -15.79
CA GLU A 135 -12.99 -18.28 -17.04
C GLU A 135 -14.25 -19.12 -16.79
N LYS A 136 -14.28 -19.92 -15.73
CA LYS A 136 -15.46 -20.70 -15.28
C LYS A 136 -16.67 -19.82 -14.93
N ILE A 137 -16.46 -18.55 -14.63
CA ILE A 137 -17.52 -17.58 -14.32
C ILE A 137 -17.70 -16.52 -15.40
N ASN A 138 -17.26 -16.84 -16.62
CA ASN A 138 -17.42 -16.06 -17.84
C ASN A 138 -16.63 -14.75 -17.90
N TYR A 139 -15.43 -14.67 -17.27
CA TYR A 139 -14.51 -13.55 -17.41
C TYR A 139 -13.29 -13.93 -18.25
N TYR A 140 -12.83 -12.98 -19.05
CA TYR A 140 -11.48 -13.02 -19.62
C TYR A 140 -10.55 -12.22 -18.72
N VAL A 141 -9.48 -12.83 -18.26
CA VAL A 141 -8.53 -12.25 -17.31
C VAL A 141 -7.11 -12.44 -17.80
N ASP A 142 -6.30 -11.41 -17.70
CA ASP A 142 -4.86 -11.47 -17.89
C ASP A 142 -4.16 -10.77 -16.71
N TYR A 143 -2.83 -10.92 -16.61
CA TYR A 143 -2.06 -10.36 -15.50
C TYR A 143 -0.73 -9.77 -15.92
N LYS A 144 -0.25 -8.79 -15.12
CA LYS A 144 1.07 -8.22 -15.30
C LYS A 144 1.72 -7.89 -13.96
N VAL A 145 3.04 -8.05 -13.88
CA VAL A 145 3.84 -7.53 -12.77
C VAL A 145 4.16 -6.06 -13.04
N LEU A 146 3.75 -5.18 -12.13
CA LEU A 146 4.06 -3.75 -12.18
C LEU A 146 5.04 -3.41 -11.06
N ASN A 147 6.05 -2.59 -11.38
CA ASN A 147 6.92 -1.99 -10.37
C ASN A 147 6.48 -0.54 -10.16
N VAL A 148 6.16 -0.16 -8.94
CA VAL A 148 5.68 1.19 -8.64
C VAL A 148 6.70 2.27 -9.01
N ALA A 149 8.00 1.94 -9.05
CA ALA A 149 9.05 2.85 -9.50
C ALA A 149 8.87 3.33 -10.95
N ASP A 150 8.25 2.50 -11.81
CA ASP A 150 7.96 2.84 -13.21
C ASP A 150 6.88 3.93 -13.34
N PHE A 151 6.21 4.29 -12.25
CA PHE A 151 5.15 5.30 -12.17
C PHE A 151 5.57 6.55 -11.39
N GLY A 152 6.88 6.78 -11.24
CA GLY A 152 7.42 7.94 -10.53
C GLY A 152 7.22 7.89 -9.01
N ILE A 153 7.16 6.68 -8.43
CA ILE A 153 7.10 6.47 -6.98
C ILE A 153 8.49 6.07 -6.50
N PRO A 154 9.08 6.73 -5.48
CA PRO A 154 10.46 6.48 -5.05
C PRO A 154 10.62 5.20 -4.23
N GLN A 155 10.09 4.09 -4.75
CA GLN A 155 10.07 2.78 -4.08
C GLN A 155 10.24 1.65 -5.09
N ASN A 156 11.09 0.68 -4.78
CA ASN A 156 11.15 -0.58 -5.52
C ASN A 156 10.13 -1.58 -4.94
N ARG A 157 8.91 -1.56 -5.46
CA ARG A 157 7.81 -2.44 -5.05
C ARG A 157 7.18 -3.08 -6.27
N LYS A 158 7.35 -4.38 -6.41
CA LYS A 158 6.73 -5.17 -7.47
C LYS A 158 5.46 -5.84 -6.95
N ARG A 159 4.37 -5.76 -7.74
CA ARG A 159 3.09 -6.40 -7.44
C ARG A 159 2.50 -7.00 -8.71
N LEU A 160 1.76 -8.07 -8.53
CA LEU A 160 1.02 -8.74 -9.60
C LEU A 160 -0.40 -8.16 -9.64
N PHE A 161 -0.81 -7.71 -10.81
CA PHE A 161 -2.16 -7.23 -11.05
C PHE A 161 -2.84 -8.14 -12.05
N PHE A 162 -4.04 -8.62 -11.70
CA PHE A 162 -4.96 -9.26 -12.63
C PHE A 162 -6.02 -8.23 -13.00
N PHE A 163 -6.31 -8.14 -14.28
CA PHE A 163 -7.41 -7.34 -14.79
C PHE A 163 -8.27 -8.20 -15.68
N GLY A 164 -9.59 -8.12 -15.52
CA GLY A 164 -10.52 -8.94 -16.25
C GLY A 164 -11.81 -8.21 -16.61
N ILE A 165 -12.46 -8.70 -17.66
CA ILE A 165 -13.69 -8.17 -18.22
C ILE A 165 -14.66 -9.33 -18.45
N ASP A 166 -15.96 -9.13 -18.14
CA ASP A 166 -17.04 -10.07 -18.46
C ASP A 166 -17.06 -10.33 -19.98
N LYS A 167 -17.04 -11.58 -20.40
CA LYS A 167 -17.04 -12.01 -21.81
C LYS A 167 -18.28 -11.58 -22.60
N LYS A 168 -19.30 -11.02 -21.92
CA LYS A 168 -20.42 -10.34 -22.58
C LYS A 168 -20.01 -9.04 -23.29
N ASP A 169 -18.91 -8.40 -22.90
CA ASP A 169 -18.34 -7.30 -23.68
C ASP A 169 -17.61 -7.90 -24.89
N PRO A 170 -18.06 -7.62 -26.14
CA PRO A 170 -17.49 -8.25 -27.35
C PRO A 170 -15.99 -7.94 -27.50
N ASN A 171 -15.54 -6.80 -26.98
CA ASN A 171 -14.15 -6.34 -27.09
C ASN A 171 -13.29 -6.69 -25.85
N HIS A 172 -13.73 -7.64 -25.01
CA HIS A 172 -13.10 -7.97 -23.74
C HIS A 172 -11.58 -8.26 -23.85
N LYS A 173 -11.16 -9.03 -24.85
CA LYS A 173 -9.74 -9.38 -25.06
C LYS A 173 -8.89 -8.15 -25.41
N GLU A 174 -9.39 -7.37 -26.39
CA GLU A 174 -8.70 -6.16 -26.84
C GLU A 174 -8.58 -5.12 -25.72
N LYS A 175 -9.65 -4.91 -24.96
CA LYS A 175 -9.66 -3.98 -23.81
C LYS A 175 -8.72 -4.41 -22.71
N VAL A 176 -8.62 -5.71 -22.38
CA VAL A 176 -7.65 -6.21 -21.38
C VAL A 176 -6.22 -6.01 -21.87
N SER A 177 -5.94 -6.31 -23.15
CA SER A 177 -4.64 -6.07 -23.76
C SER A 177 -4.27 -4.59 -23.75
N SER A 178 -5.21 -3.72 -24.16
CA SER A 178 -5.03 -2.25 -24.17
C SER A 178 -4.78 -1.68 -22.77
N PHE A 179 -5.50 -2.16 -21.75
CA PHE A 179 -5.25 -1.79 -20.36
C PHE A 179 -3.80 -2.02 -19.95
N PHE A 180 -3.26 -3.22 -20.18
CA PHE A 180 -1.86 -3.51 -19.83
C PHE A 180 -0.85 -2.79 -20.74
N LYS A 181 -1.20 -2.51 -22.00
CA LYS A 181 -0.39 -1.69 -22.91
C LYS A 181 -0.27 -0.26 -22.39
N ILE A 182 -1.37 0.37 -21.96
CA ILE A 182 -1.37 1.71 -21.35
C ILE A 182 -0.46 1.74 -20.12
N LEU A 183 -0.57 0.75 -19.23
CA LEU A 183 0.24 0.66 -18.01
C LEU A 183 1.72 0.27 -18.27
N SER A 184 2.08 -0.06 -19.50
CA SER A 184 3.48 -0.31 -19.87
C SER A 184 4.24 0.99 -20.15
N ASN A 185 3.55 2.10 -20.39
CA ASN A 185 4.16 3.40 -20.58
C ASN A 185 4.68 3.90 -19.23
N LYS A 186 6.01 3.98 -19.13
CA LYS A 186 6.69 4.41 -17.91
C LYS A 186 6.67 5.92 -17.76
N GLU A 187 6.63 6.37 -16.51
CA GLU A 187 6.86 7.77 -16.19
C GLU A 187 8.33 8.14 -16.42
N ASN A 188 8.60 9.19 -17.17
CA ASN A 188 9.98 9.63 -17.47
C ASN A 188 10.68 10.24 -16.24
N LYS A 189 9.92 10.87 -15.32
CA LYS A 189 10.48 11.53 -14.14
C LYS A 189 10.70 10.55 -13.00
N LYS A 190 11.97 10.38 -12.62
CA LYS A 190 12.36 9.56 -11.47
C LYS A 190 12.46 10.42 -10.22
N TYR A 191 11.94 9.92 -9.10
CA TYR A 191 12.09 10.49 -7.77
C TYR A 191 12.86 9.54 -6.87
N TYR A 192 13.53 10.11 -5.88
CA TYR A 192 14.35 9.40 -4.91
C TYR A 192 13.79 9.55 -3.50
N LEU A 193 14.37 8.84 -2.54
CA LEU A 193 13.90 8.91 -1.16
C LEU A 193 13.92 10.34 -0.60
N LYS A 194 14.96 11.13 -0.91
CA LYS A 194 15.04 12.54 -0.51
C LYS A 194 13.82 13.37 -0.90
N ASP A 195 13.22 13.04 -2.05
CA ASP A 195 12.07 13.80 -2.57
C ASP A 195 10.81 13.52 -1.72
N ALA A 196 10.64 12.27 -1.26
CA ALA A 196 9.55 11.90 -0.36
C ALA A 196 9.72 12.43 1.07
N LEU A 197 10.97 12.57 1.54
CA LEU A 197 11.27 13.06 2.89
C LEU A 197 11.31 14.58 2.98
N PHE A 198 11.27 15.28 1.85
CA PHE A 198 11.45 16.74 1.76
C PHE A 198 10.42 17.50 2.61
N GLY A 199 10.89 18.54 3.31
CA GLY A 199 10.03 19.48 4.06
C GLY A 199 9.45 18.96 5.37
N LEU A 200 9.61 17.67 5.71
CA LEU A 200 9.16 17.14 7.01
C LEU A 200 10.09 17.62 8.15
N PRO A 201 9.55 17.93 9.33
CA PRO A 201 10.35 18.28 10.49
C PRO A 201 11.33 17.19 10.88
N LYS A 202 12.49 17.57 11.42
CA LYS A 202 13.37 16.60 12.08
C LYS A 202 12.74 16.16 13.39
N ILE A 203 12.79 14.86 13.68
CA ILE A 203 12.31 14.27 14.94
C ILE A 203 13.33 13.25 15.46
N ILE A 204 13.34 13.02 16.76
CA ILE A 204 14.23 12.05 17.43
C ILE A 204 13.44 10.80 17.85
N PRO A 205 14.10 9.66 18.12
CA PRO A 205 13.45 8.46 18.66
C PRO A 205 12.75 8.76 19.99
N MET A 206 11.62 8.09 20.25
CA MET A 206 10.98 8.15 21.57
C MET A 206 11.90 7.56 22.64
N ARG A 207 11.93 8.20 23.81
CA ARG A 207 12.80 7.82 24.93
C ARG A 207 12.22 6.68 25.79
N LYS A 208 10.89 6.57 25.86
CA LYS A 208 10.19 5.53 26.64
C LYS A 208 9.45 4.57 25.73
N LYS A 209 9.57 3.27 26.03
CA LYS A 209 8.81 2.21 25.34
C LYS A 209 7.33 2.31 25.71
N ASN A 210 6.48 2.04 24.70
CA ASN A 210 5.01 2.05 24.87
C ASN A 210 4.42 3.39 25.37
N ASN A 211 5.15 4.48 25.23
CA ASN A 211 4.61 5.79 25.57
C ASN A 211 3.55 6.21 24.54
N THR A 212 2.33 6.38 24.99
CA THR A 212 1.18 6.86 24.19
C THR A 212 0.95 8.36 24.32
N THR A 213 1.60 9.00 25.30
CA THR A 213 1.45 10.45 25.58
C THR A 213 2.31 11.28 24.61
N ASN A 214 1.91 12.53 24.41
CA ASN A 214 2.63 13.51 23.60
C ASN A 214 3.73 14.23 24.40
N GLU A 215 4.28 13.59 25.43
CA GLU A 215 5.24 14.20 26.37
C GLU A 215 6.53 14.71 25.71
N TYR A 216 6.85 14.19 24.51
CA TYR A 216 8.08 14.57 23.80
C TYR A 216 7.76 15.13 22.41
N MET A 217 7.61 16.44 22.33
CA MET A 217 7.44 17.16 21.05
C MET A 217 8.57 16.85 20.06
N GLU A 218 9.79 16.64 20.56
CA GLU A 218 10.98 16.29 19.76
C GLU A 218 10.85 14.96 19.00
N SER A 219 10.04 14.01 19.52
CA SER A 219 9.76 12.74 18.84
C SER A 219 8.63 12.83 17.82
N GLY A 220 8.06 14.02 17.64
CA GLY A 220 6.94 14.29 16.75
C GLY A 220 5.58 13.94 17.35
N ILE A 221 4.54 14.43 16.72
CA ILE A 221 3.13 14.24 17.14
C ILE A 221 2.28 13.77 15.98
N ASN A 222 1.09 13.22 16.28
CA ASN A 222 0.19 12.71 15.24
C ASN A 222 -0.45 13.80 14.37
N ILE A 223 -0.65 15.01 14.93
CA ILE A 223 -1.21 16.16 14.20
C ILE A 223 -0.43 17.41 14.62
N LEU A 224 0.32 17.96 13.67
CA LEU A 224 1.06 19.20 13.86
C LEU A 224 0.58 20.24 12.86
N LYS A 225 0.11 21.40 13.33
CA LYS A 225 -0.22 22.53 12.46
C LYS A 225 1.09 23.15 11.96
N LYS A 226 1.46 22.85 10.72
CA LYS A 226 2.66 23.38 10.09
C LYS A 226 2.54 23.29 8.57
N LYS A 227 2.74 24.40 7.88
CA LYS A 227 2.86 24.40 6.41
C LYS A 227 4.13 23.66 6.02
N ILE A 228 4.02 22.71 5.09
CA ILE A 228 5.12 21.91 4.58
C ILE A 228 5.69 22.56 3.34
N SER A 229 7.01 22.65 3.26
CA SER A 229 7.70 23.00 2.01
C SER A 229 7.45 21.91 0.96
N SER A 230 7.21 22.32 -0.29
CA SER A 230 6.88 21.41 -1.37
C SER A 230 8.03 21.25 -2.36
N ASN A 231 8.04 20.12 -3.05
CA ASN A 231 8.81 19.87 -4.26
C ASN A 231 7.93 19.19 -5.30
N ASN A 232 8.42 18.96 -6.48
CA ASN A 232 7.63 18.33 -7.57
C ASN A 232 7.00 16.99 -7.19
N TYR A 233 7.63 16.18 -6.33
CA TYR A 233 7.05 14.90 -5.86
C TYR A 233 5.91 15.13 -4.87
N ILE A 234 6.13 16.02 -3.90
CA ILE A 234 5.13 16.38 -2.90
C ILE A 234 3.90 17.03 -3.56
N GLU A 235 4.11 17.90 -4.53
CA GLU A 235 3.01 18.47 -5.33
C GLU A 235 2.23 17.39 -6.09
N LYS A 236 2.94 16.42 -6.67
CA LYS A 236 2.34 15.32 -7.40
C LYS A 236 1.45 14.45 -6.51
N ILE A 237 1.90 14.05 -5.32
CA ILE A 237 1.11 13.23 -4.40
C ILE A 237 -0.03 14.02 -3.73
N ASN A 238 0.13 15.32 -3.53
CA ASN A 238 -0.87 16.21 -2.95
C ASN A 238 -1.84 16.81 -3.99
N ASN A 239 -1.72 16.42 -5.28
CA ASN A 239 -2.51 17.01 -6.39
C ASN A 239 -2.42 18.54 -6.42
N LYS A 240 -1.25 19.11 -6.12
CA LYS A 240 -0.96 20.55 -6.02
C LYS A 240 -1.73 21.28 -4.89
N GLU A 241 -2.41 20.54 -4.00
CA GLU A 241 -3.07 21.13 -2.83
C GLU A 241 -2.02 21.57 -1.79
N THR A 242 -2.20 22.75 -1.20
CA THR A 242 -1.38 23.23 -0.06
C THR A 242 -1.88 22.57 1.22
N ILE A 243 -0.99 21.87 1.93
CA ILE A 243 -1.31 21.19 3.17
C ILE A 243 -0.67 21.93 4.35
N ASN A 244 -1.49 22.34 5.31
CA ASN A 244 -1.08 23.12 6.47
C ASN A 244 -0.91 22.27 7.74
N TYR A 245 -0.88 20.95 7.60
CA TYR A 245 -0.73 20.01 8.70
C TYR A 245 0.24 18.91 8.35
N VAL A 246 0.96 18.43 9.35
CA VAL A 246 1.76 17.20 9.30
C VAL A 246 1.03 16.14 10.12
N PHE A 247 0.55 15.07 9.45
CA PHE A 247 -0.15 13.98 10.09
C PHE A 247 0.75 12.75 10.25
N ASN A 248 0.58 12.02 11.37
CA ASN A 248 1.27 10.74 11.64
C ASN A 248 2.81 10.80 11.58
N HIS A 249 3.40 11.99 11.85
CA HIS A 249 4.85 12.15 11.86
C HIS A 249 5.38 12.03 13.29
N LYS A 250 5.40 10.80 13.79
CA LYS A 250 5.85 10.43 15.13
C LYS A 250 6.87 9.30 15.04
N ALA A 251 8.03 9.47 15.69
CA ALA A 251 9.06 8.45 15.75
C ALA A 251 8.66 7.30 16.68
N ARG A 252 9.24 6.14 16.47
CA ARG A 252 9.15 4.99 17.40
C ARG A 252 10.14 5.13 18.53
N TYR A 253 9.90 4.33 19.57
CA TYR A 253 10.93 4.00 20.53
C TYR A 253 12.02 3.15 19.87
N ASN A 254 13.27 3.51 20.11
CA ASN A 254 14.45 2.70 19.84
C ASN A 254 15.34 2.68 21.10
N ASN A 255 15.92 1.53 21.44
CA ASN A 255 16.85 1.44 22.53
C ASN A 255 18.20 2.09 22.19
N ALA A 256 19.04 2.33 23.20
CA ALA A 256 20.32 3.02 23.03
C ALA A 256 21.25 2.35 22.01
N ARG A 257 21.31 1.00 22.02
CA ARG A 257 22.11 0.24 21.07
C ARG A 257 21.62 0.43 19.63
N ASP A 258 20.31 0.33 19.38
CA ASP A 258 19.76 0.54 18.03
C ASP A 258 20.04 1.96 17.54
N ILE A 259 19.90 2.96 18.41
CA ILE A 259 20.24 4.37 18.08
C ILE A 259 21.72 4.49 17.69
N GLU A 260 22.61 3.84 18.41
CA GLU A 260 24.03 3.86 18.11
C GLU A 260 24.35 3.16 16.77
N ILE A 261 23.73 2.01 16.50
CA ILE A 261 23.79 1.35 15.18
C ILE A 261 23.34 2.30 14.08
N PHE A 262 22.21 3.00 14.29
CA PHE A 262 21.67 3.93 13.30
C PHE A 262 22.58 5.12 13.03
N LYS A 263 23.31 5.61 14.05
CA LYS A 263 24.30 6.67 13.89
C LYS A 263 25.48 6.21 13.05
N ARG A 264 26.11 5.09 13.44
CA ARG A 264 27.35 4.61 12.83
C ARG A 264 27.17 4.08 11.41
N LEU A 265 26.00 3.49 11.11
CA LEU A 265 25.78 2.85 9.82
C LEU A 265 25.76 3.91 8.69
N PRO A 266 26.57 3.78 7.63
CA PRO A 266 26.52 4.68 6.48
C PRO A 266 25.25 4.50 5.65
N GLN A 267 24.87 5.51 4.87
CA GLN A 267 23.72 5.42 3.95
C GLN A 267 23.94 4.31 2.90
N GLY A 268 22.95 3.44 2.75
CA GLY A 268 22.99 2.31 1.83
C GLY A 268 23.65 1.05 2.38
N ALA A 269 24.19 1.10 3.60
CA ALA A 269 24.82 -0.05 4.26
C ALA A 269 23.79 -0.87 5.06
N ASP A 270 24.12 -2.13 5.25
CA ASP A 270 23.33 -3.12 5.99
C ASP A 270 24.03 -3.63 7.25
N SER A 271 23.44 -4.63 7.89
CA SER A 271 23.92 -5.20 9.16
C SER A 271 25.31 -5.87 9.08
N THR A 272 25.88 -6.06 7.91
CA THR A 272 27.21 -6.67 7.71
C THR A 272 28.34 -5.64 7.71
N HIS A 273 28.03 -4.35 7.76
CA HIS A 273 29.03 -3.28 7.67
C HIS A 273 29.95 -3.25 8.90
N SER A 274 31.25 -3.02 8.66
CA SER A 274 32.28 -3.05 9.69
C SER A 274 32.07 -2.06 10.83
N SER A 275 31.47 -0.88 10.56
CA SER A 275 31.27 0.19 11.56
C SER A 275 30.36 -0.20 12.75
N ILE A 276 29.64 -1.31 12.67
CA ILE A 276 28.71 -1.77 13.71
C ILE A 276 28.99 -3.20 14.19
N LYS A 277 30.09 -3.82 13.75
CA LYS A 277 30.43 -5.22 14.04
C LYS A 277 30.54 -5.49 15.54
N ASP A 278 31.06 -4.54 16.31
CA ASP A 278 31.27 -4.61 17.75
C ASP A 278 29.95 -4.61 18.56
N ILE A 279 28.92 -3.89 18.07
CA ILE A 279 27.64 -3.69 18.78
C ILE A 279 26.47 -4.48 18.21
N MET A 280 26.71 -5.30 17.17
CA MET A 280 25.65 -6.10 16.55
C MET A 280 25.11 -7.18 17.49
N PRO A 281 23.76 -7.24 17.72
CA PRO A 281 23.16 -8.20 18.64
C PRO A 281 23.13 -9.65 18.12
N TYR A 282 23.40 -9.88 16.83
CA TYR A 282 23.20 -11.17 16.14
C TYR A 282 24.47 -11.66 15.47
N LYS A 283 25.53 -11.91 16.25
CA LYS A 283 26.83 -12.35 15.72
C LYS A 283 26.77 -13.66 14.91
N ASN A 284 25.92 -14.61 15.32
CA ASN A 284 25.86 -15.97 14.73
C ASN A 284 24.88 -16.12 13.55
N ARG A 285 24.13 -15.09 13.16
CA ARG A 285 23.11 -15.13 12.10
C ARG A 285 23.26 -14.03 11.04
N SER A 286 24.39 -13.37 10.99
CA SER A 286 24.66 -12.25 10.07
C SER A 286 24.50 -12.63 8.60
N ASN A 287 24.79 -13.88 8.23
CA ASN A 287 24.70 -14.37 6.85
C ASN A 287 23.25 -14.62 6.38
N ILE A 288 22.31 -14.81 7.31
CA ILE A 288 20.91 -15.16 6.99
C ILE A 288 20.02 -13.92 6.91
N PHE A 289 20.31 -12.87 7.70
CA PHE A 289 19.50 -11.67 7.83
C PHE A 289 20.29 -10.39 7.59
N LYS A 290 20.96 -10.30 6.44
CA LYS A 290 21.80 -9.15 6.07
C LYS A 290 21.08 -7.81 6.13
N ASP A 291 19.79 -7.78 5.84
CA ASP A 291 19.00 -6.56 5.77
C ASP A 291 18.23 -6.22 7.07
N LYS A 292 18.52 -6.92 8.19
CA LYS A 292 17.85 -6.66 9.48
C LYS A 292 18.06 -5.23 9.99
N TYR A 293 19.26 -4.67 9.79
CA TYR A 293 19.55 -3.25 9.90
C TYR A 293 19.93 -2.75 8.52
N PHE A 294 19.23 -1.76 8.01
CA PHE A 294 19.53 -1.17 6.72
C PHE A 294 19.28 0.33 6.75
N LYS A 295 20.34 1.12 6.56
CA LYS A 295 20.22 2.57 6.45
C LYS A 295 19.90 2.98 5.03
N LEU A 296 18.75 3.59 4.85
CA LEU A 296 18.29 4.04 3.54
C LEU A 296 19.23 5.12 2.97
N SER A 297 19.20 5.30 1.66
CA SER A 297 20.01 6.34 0.99
C SER A 297 19.12 7.40 0.36
N ASN A 298 19.44 8.66 0.60
CA ASN A 298 18.75 9.82 0.01
C ASN A 298 18.77 9.81 -1.52
N LYS A 299 19.84 9.32 -2.11
CA LYS A 299 20.10 9.32 -3.56
C LYS A 299 19.56 8.08 -4.28
N LYS A 300 18.88 7.16 -3.56
CA LYS A 300 18.29 5.93 -4.12
C LYS A 300 16.80 5.90 -3.88
N ILE A 301 16.08 5.07 -4.66
CA ILE A 301 14.70 4.73 -4.34
C ILE A 301 14.66 3.82 -3.11
N CYS A 302 13.59 3.92 -2.33
CA CYS A 302 13.39 3.12 -1.14
C CYS A 302 13.16 1.64 -1.49
N LYS A 303 13.57 0.73 -0.64
CA LYS A 303 13.11 -0.67 -0.70
C LYS A 303 11.60 -0.75 -0.43
N THR A 304 10.98 -1.89 -0.72
CA THR A 304 9.54 -2.07 -0.52
C THR A 304 9.11 -1.76 0.92
N ILE A 305 8.25 -0.77 1.12
CA ILE A 305 7.58 -0.52 2.40
C ILE A 305 6.62 -1.69 2.67
N THR A 306 6.80 -2.37 3.80
CA THR A 306 6.03 -3.57 4.16
C THR A 306 5.31 -3.40 5.50
N SER A 307 4.27 -4.20 5.73
CA SER A 307 3.56 -4.25 7.01
C SER A 307 4.46 -4.72 8.18
N HIS A 308 5.61 -5.31 7.91
CA HIS A 308 6.61 -5.72 8.91
C HIS A 308 7.15 -4.53 9.73
N MET A 309 7.09 -3.31 9.19
CA MET A 309 7.42 -2.09 9.94
C MET A 309 6.61 -1.95 11.24
N LYS A 310 5.47 -2.66 11.38
CA LYS A 310 4.70 -2.72 12.63
C LYS A 310 5.49 -3.26 13.82
N PHE A 311 6.46 -4.15 13.58
CA PHE A 311 7.29 -4.76 14.61
C PHE A 311 8.51 -3.90 14.95
N ASP A 312 9.28 -3.51 13.93
CA ASP A 312 10.41 -2.59 14.02
C ASP A 312 10.64 -1.87 12.67
N CYS A 313 11.48 -0.84 12.68
CA CYS A 313 11.87 -0.11 11.48
C CYS A 313 13.37 -0.22 11.20
N ASN A 314 14.04 -1.23 11.73
CA ASN A 314 15.50 -1.39 11.60
C ASN A 314 15.94 -1.61 10.15
N MET A 315 15.07 -2.21 9.32
CA MET A 315 15.27 -2.32 7.87
C MET A 315 15.02 -1.01 7.10
N TYR A 316 14.56 0.04 7.78
CA TYR A 316 14.15 1.32 7.20
C TYR A 316 14.71 2.48 8.02
N ILE A 317 16.02 2.42 8.34
CA ILE A 317 16.71 3.48 9.08
C ILE A 317 16.70 4.75 8.22
N HIS A 318 16.31 5.87 8.83
CA HIS A 318 16.28 7.17 8.15
C HIS A 318 17.70 7.57 7.69
N PRO A 319 17.87 8.11 6.47
CA PRO A 319 19.21 8.34 5.91
C PRO A 319 20.05 9.34 6.69
N THR A 320 19.45 10.31 7.40
CA THR A 320 20.17 11.40 8.08
C THR A 320 19.81 11.56 9.56
N GLN A 321 18.89 10.75 10.10
CA GLN A 321 18.47 10.81 11.50
C GLN A 321 18.61 9.41 12.14
N ALA A 322 19.06 9.33 13.38
CA ALA A 322 19.31 8.05 14.06
C ALA A 322 18.01 7.38 14.55
N ARG A 323 17.11 7.07 13.62
CA ARG A 323 15.80 6.42 13.85
C ARG A 323 15.31 5.71 12.60
N GLY A 324 14.30 4.89 12.73
CA GLY A 324 13.55 4.41 11.57
C GLY A 324 12.67 5.49 10.95
N LEU A 325 12.14 5.25 9.74
CA LEU A 325 11.15 6.12 9.13
C LEU A 325 9.90 6.23 10.02
N SER A 326 9.30 7.41 10.09
CA SER A 326 7.99 7.60 10.71
C SER A 326 6.86 7.07 9.80
N PRO A 327 5.62 6.89 10.30
CA PRO A 327 4.49 6.53 9.45
C PRO A 327 4.25 7.52 8.31
N ARG A 328 4.40 8.84 8.53
CA ARG A 328 4.26 9.85 7.46
C ARG A 328 5.32 9.70 6.37
N GLU A 329 6.56 9.48 6.74
CA GLU A 329 7.64 9.25 5.78
C GLU A 329 7.38 7.99 4.95
N ALA A 330 6.98 6.88 5.60
CA ALA A 330 6.59 5.66 4.92
C ALA A 330 5.37 5.86 3.99
N ALA A 331 4.37 6.64 4.43
CA ALA A 331 3.19 6.98 3.64
C ALA A 331 3.55 7.78 2.39
N ARG A 332 4.45 8.76 2.48
CA ARG A 332 4.94 9.51 1.33
C ARG A 332 5.71 8.64 0.35
N VAL A 333 6.56 7.72 0.84
CA VAL A 333 7.23 6.72 -0.01
C VAL A 333 6.22 5.84 -0.74
N GLN A 334 5.07 5.56 -0.13
CA GLN A 334 3.91 4.87 -0.72
C GLN A 334 2.99 5.82 -1.50
N SER A 335 3.38 7.06 -1.74
CA SER A 335 2.63 8.09 -2.47
C SER A 335 1.26 8.46 -1.88
N PHE A 336 1.02 8.22 -0.59
CA PHE A 336 -0.14 8.80 0.06
C PHE A 336 0.02 10.31 0.20
N PRO A 337 -1.05 11.09 -0.06
CA PRO A 337 -1.00 12.53 0.13
C PRO A 337 -0.89 12.92 1.59
N ASP A 338 -0.37 14.11 1.86
CA ASP A 338 -0.10 14.56 3.23
C ASP A 338 -1.36 14.82 4.05
N ASN A 339 -2.49 15.08 3.41
CA ASN A 339 -3.79 15.21 4.06
C ASN A 339 -4.45 13.85 4.40
N TYR A 340 -3.85 12.72 4.01
CA TYR A 340 -4.35 11.40 4.35
C TYR A 340 -3.95 11.02 5.78
N PHE A 341 -4.92 10.90 6.68
CA PHE A 341 -4.69 10.56 8.08
C PHE A 341 -4.89 9.07 8.33
N PHE A 342 -3.94 8.44 9.02
CA PHE A 342 -4.03 7.03 9.44
C PHE A 342 -4.46 6.96 10.90
N VAL A 343 -5.57 6.26 11.15
CA VAL A 343 -6.14 6.08 12.50
C VAL A 343 -5.50 4.86 13.17
N GLY A 344 -5.21 4.99 14.46
CA GLY A 344 -4.74 3.93 15.33
C GLY A 344 -3.32 4.10 15.84
N PRO A 345 -2.83 3.14 16.63
CA PRO A 345 -1.46 3.14 17.15
C PRO A 345 -0.44 3.15 16.01
N VAL A 346 0.77 3.66 16.26
CA VAL A 346 1.86 3.79 15.29
C VAL A 346 2.14 2.47 14.55
N SER A 347 2.13 1.33 15.27
CA SER A 347 2.31 0.00 14.65
C SER A 347 1.20 -0.34 13.63
N ARG A 348 -0.04 0.06 13.92
CA ARG A 348 -1.17 -0.13 13.00
C ARG A 348 -1.09 0.79 11.79
N CYS A 349 -0.61 2.02 11.97
CA CYS A 349 -0.35 2.93 10.84
C CYS A 349 0.66 2.30 9.86
N TYR A 350 1.78 1.76 10.36
CA TYR A 350 2.75 1.06 9.49
C TYR A 350 2.15 -0.15 8.77
N SER A 351 1.33 -0.94 9.47
CA SER A 351 0.67 -2.10 8.86
C SER A 351 -0.24 -1.69 7.71
N GLN A 352 -1.05 -0.67 7.92
CA GLN A 352 -1.96 -0.11 6.90
C GLN A 352 -1.18 0.41 5.68
N ILE A 353 -0.14 1.22 5.92
CA ILE A 353 0.70 1.79 4.87
C ILE A 353 1.40 0.70 4.06
N GLY A 354 2.00 -0.29 4.74
CA GLY A 354 2.77 -1.36 4.09
C GLY A 354 1.91 -2.32 3.25
N ASN A 355 0.65 -2.53 3.64
CA ASN A 355 -0.29 -3.36 2.91
C ASN A 355 -0.95 -2.65 1.72
N ALA A 356 -0.95 -1.32 1.71
CA ALA A 356 -1.67 -0.56 0.70
C ALA A 356 -1.03 -0.65 -0.70
N VAL A 357 -1.87 -0.56 -1.72
CA VAL A 357 -1.45 -0.16 -3.08
C VAL A 357 -1.18 1.33 -3.07
N PRO A 358 -0.03 1.79 -3.61
CA PRO A 358 0.28 3.22 -3.68
C PRO A 358 -0.80 4.01 -4.44
N PRO A 359 -1.37 5.08 -3.86
CA PRO A 359 -2.40 5.89 -4.52
C PRO A 359 -2.02 6.42 -5.90
N LEU A 360 -0.75 6.80 -6.10
CA LEU A 360 -0.30 7.27 -7.41
C LEU A 360 -0.33 6.16 -8.47
N LEU A 361 0.02 4.90 -8.12
CA LEU A 361 -0.16 3.76 -9.03
C LEU A 361 -1.65 3.51 -9.30
N SER A 362 -2.50 3.57 -8.26
CA SER A 362 -3.95 3.45 -8.41
C SER A 362 -4.53 4.51 -9.36
N LYS A 363 -3.96 5.73 -9.39
CA LYS A 363 -4.34 6.78 -10.35
C LYS A 363 -4.10 6.33 -11.79
N PHE A 364 -2.90 5.83 -12.11
CA PHE A 364 -2.59 5.32 -13.46
C PHE A 364 -3.49 4.14 -13.86
N ILE A 365 -3.80 3.26 -12.91
CA ILE A 365 -4.73 2.14 -13.13
C ILE A 365 -6.14 2.67 -13.45
N CYS A 366 -6.63 3.62 -12.67
CA CYS A 366 -7.93 4.25 -12.87
C CYS A 366 -8.02 4.92 -14.25
N GLU A 367 -7.02 5.72 -14.62
CA GLU A 367 -6.93 6.37 -15.93
C GLU A 367 -6.88 5.36 -17.09
N ALA A 368 -6.21 4.21 -16.91
CA ALA A 368 -6.19 3.14 -17.92
C ALA A 368 -7.58 2.50 -18.08
N ILE A 369 -8.32 2.29 -16.97
CA ILE A 369 -9.69 1.76 -17.02
C ILE A 369 -10.64 2.76 -17.69
N GLU A 370 -10.52 4.05 -17.39
CA GLU A 370 -11.31 5.10 -18.05
C GLU A 370 -11.12 5.06 -19.57
N LYS A 371 -9.87 5.02 -20.05
CA LYS A 371 -9.51 5.01 -21.48
C LYS A 371 -10.05 3.80 -22.27
N ILE A 372 -10.22 2.65 -21.62
CA ILE A 372 -10.78 1.46 -22.28
C ILE A 372 -12.30 1.37 -22.12
N ASN A 373 -12.90 2.21 -21.28
CA ASN A 373 -14.35 2.24 -21.06
C ASN A 373 -15.05 3.27 -21.96
N ASP A 374 -14.31 4.25 -22.48
CA ASP A 374 -14.76 5.19 -23.51
C ASP A 374 -14.87 4.48 -24.87
#